data_be4d2f62413eabb7f90b049bbeb63f5a
#
_entry.id   be4d2f62413eabb7f90b049bbeb63f5a
#
_cell.length_a   1.000
_cell.length_b   1.000
_cell.length_c   1.000
_cell.angle_alpha   90.00
_cell.angle_beta   90.00
_cell.angle_gamma   90.00
#
_symmetry.space_group_name_H-M   'P 1'
#
loop_
_entity.id
_entity.type
_entity.pdbx_description
1 polymer ?
#
loop_
_entity_poly.entity_id
_entity_poly.type
_entity_poly.pdbx_seq_one_letter_code
_entity_poly.pdbx_strand_id
1 'polypeptide(L)'
;MGKKYVAYVGTYTHGTSKGIQVYDVNLEEGTLTERSEVEVSNASYTAVSKNGKYLYSIEDEGVAVFKRDHNGDLARINSVDIDGMRGCFLATDVDGKYLYVAGYHDGKVTVVHTHKDGRLGSVMDGVFHTGLGSVAERNFRPHVNCVRPTPDNKYLCAVDNGIDQIKVYRINKRTDKLELVDIVRCPRESGPRIIRFSADGRYAYVLFELSNEIKVYSYNGEGDTPEFELLQSVSTLAKKEDGSVSHNAASGLALAPD
;
A
#
# COMPACT_ATOMS: atom_id res chain seq x y z
N MET A 1 -16.80 1.71 -29.50
CA MET A 1 -15.50 2.22 -29.06
C MET A 1 -14.87 1.18 -28.15
N GLY A 2 -13.66 0.71 -28.46
CA GLY A 2 -12.93 -0.25 -27.62
C GLY A 2 -12.63 0.36 -26.24
N LYS A 3 -12.52 -0.51 -25.24
CA LYS A 3 -12.20 -0.11 -23.86
C LYS A 3 -10.78 0.47 -23.84
N LYS A 4 -10.64 1.73 -23.46
CA LYS A 4 -9.32 2.42 -23.33
C LYS A 4 -8.73 2.15 -21.96
N TYR A 5 -7.48 1.68 -21.94
CA TYR A 5 -6.72 1.45 -20.70
C TYR A 5 -5.68 2.55 -20.53
N VAL A 6 -5.51 3.02 -19.31
CA VAL A 6 -4.57 4.08 -18.94
C VAL A 6 -3.76 3.63 -17.73
N ALA A 7 -2.44 3.83 -17.80
CA ALA A 7 -1.54 3.60 -16.67
C ALA A 7 -1.07 4.95 -16.07
N TYR A 8 -0.96 5.00 -14.76
CA TYR A 8 -0.43 6.12 -14.00
C TYR A 8 0.84 5.68 -13.30
N VAL A 9 1.95 6.35 -13.60
CA VAL A 9 3.26 6.05 -13.03
C VAL A 9 3.68 7.24 -12.17
N GLY A 10 3.67 7.02 -10.85
CA GLY A 10 4.18 8.01 -9.91
C GLY A 10 5.71 7.98 -9.88
N THR A 11 6.34 9.14 -9.82
CA THR A 11 7.78 9.28 -9.86
C THR A 11 8.28 10.26 -8.81
N TYR A 12 9.57 10.14 -8.44
CA TYR A 12 10.27 11.18 -7.69
C TYR A 12 10.64 12.35 -8.61
N THR A 13 10.56 13.59 -8.09
CA THR A 13 10.80 14.82 -8.85
C THR A 13 12.22 15.37 -8.67
N HIS A 14 13.20 14.50 -8.35
CA HIS A 14 14.61 14.89 -8.19
C HIS A 14 15.37 15.06 -9.51
N GLY A 15 14.72 14.83 -10.64
CA GLY A 15 15.30 14.94 -11.97
C GLY A 15 14.41 15.79 -12.87
N THR A 16 14.11 15.27 -14.05
CA THR A 16 13.29 15.95 -15.06
C THR A 16 11.80 15.67 -14.94
N SER A 17 11.40 14.63 -14.19
CA SER A 17 10.01 14.27 -14.00
C SER A 17 9.27 15.29 -13.13
N LYS A 18 8.01 15.55 -13.46
CA LYS A 18 7.12 16.46 -12.73
C LYS A 18 6.20 15.77 -11.74
N GLY A 19 6.16 14.43 -11.72
CA GLY A 19 5.38 13.68 -10.75
C GLY A 19 4.65 12.46 -11.31
N ILE A 20 3.40 12.59 -11.77
CA ILE A 20 2.63 11.47 -12.32
C ILE A 20 2.69 11.50 -13.84
N GLN A 21 3.24 10.45 -14.43
CA GLN A 21 3.21 10.23 -15.87
C GLN A 21 1.97 9.41 -16.26
N VAL A 22 1.28 9.81 -17.30
CA VAL A 22 0.05 9.18 -17.82
C VAL A 22 0.36 8.52 -19.14
N TYR A 23 0.06 7.22 -19.26
CA TYR A 23 0.29 6.43 -20.45
C TYR A 23 -1.01 5.86 -21.00
N ASP A 24 -1.15 5.84 -22.31
CA ASP A 24 -2.10 4.99 -23.00
C ASP A 24 -1.53 3.57 -23.08
N VAL A 25 -2.37 2.58 -22.76
CA VAL A 25 -1.97 1.16 -22.72
C VAL A 25 -2.56 0.44 -23.92
N ASN A 26 -1.72 -0.14 -24.77
CA ASN A 26 -2.11 -1.05 -25.82
C ASN A 26 -1.96 -2.51 -25.32
N LEU A 27 -3.08 -3.18 -25.04
CA LEU A 27 -3.06 -4.56 -24.54
C LEU A 27 -2.68 -5.59 -25.61
N GLU A 28 -2.92 -5.30 -26.88
CA GLU A 28 -2.63 -6.22 -27.98
C GLU A 28 -1.12 -6.28 -28.26
N GLU A 29 -0.47 -5.14 -28.21
CA GLU A 29 0.98 -5.01 -28.45
C GLU A 29 1.80 -5.06 -27.17
N GLY A 30 1.15 -4.97 -25.99
CA GLY A 30 1.86 -4.89 -24.69
C GLY A 30 2.70 -3.61 -24.54
N THR A 31 2.28 -2.49 -25.15
CA THR A 31 3.06 -1.24 -25.19
C THR A 31 2.40 -0.14 -24.36
N LEU A 32 3.24 0.79 -23.88
CA LEU A 32 2.85 2.02 -23.19
C LEU A 32 3.29 3.21 -24.03
N THR A 33 2.36 4.13 -24.34
CA THR A 33 2.65 5.39 -25.02
C THR A 33 2.41 6.54 -24.06
N GLU A 34 3.46 7.33 -23.78
CA GLU A 34 3.33 8.51 -22.92
C GLU A 34 2.36 9.51 -23.55
N ARG A 35 1.44 10.04 -22.71
CA ARG A 35 0.42 10.97 -23.14
C ARG A 35 0.55 12.33 -22.49
N SER A 36 0.75 12.37 -21.19
CA SER A 36 0.83 13.60 -20.43
C SER A 36 1.53 13.39 -19.10
N GLU A 37 1.92 14.48 -18.48
CA GLU A 37 2.49 14.55 -17.13
C GLU A 37 1.62 15.44 -16.24
N VAL A 38 1.47 15.06 -14.96
CA VAL A 38 0.73 15.83 -13.96
C VAL A 38 1.68 16.21 -12.83
N GLU A 39 1.72 17.48 -12.50
CA GLU A 39 2.63 18.01 -11.50
C GLU A 39 2.22 17.61 -10.08
N VAL A 40 3.08 16.83 -9.42
CA VAL A 40 2.96 16.37 -8.04
C VAL A 40 4.36 16.14 -7.48
N SER A 41 4.70 16.80 -6.38
CA SER A 41 6.02 16.60 -5.75
C SER A 41 6.17 15.17 -5.24
N ASN A 42 7.19 14.47 -5.75
CA ASN A 42 7.57 13.13 -5.29
C ASN A 42 6.41 12.14 -5.16
N ALA A 43 5.63 11.98 -6.23
CA ALA A 43 4.49 11.05 -6.34
C ALA A 43 4.93 9.58 -6.22
N SER A 44 5.51 9.20 -5.08
CA SER A 44 6.15 7.90 -4.86
C SER A 44 5.19 6.71 -4.87
N TYR A 45 3.91 6.94 -4.66
CA TYR A 45 2.86 5.92 -4.74
C TYR A 45 1.53 6.53 -5.15
N THR A 46 0.79 5.81 -5.99
CA THR A 46 -0.55 6.20 -6.44
C THR A 46 -1.55 5.06 -6.24
N ALA A 47 -2.81 5.41 -5.99
CA ALA A 47 -3.89 4.44 -5.84
C ALA A 47 -5.16 4.95 -6.52
N VAL A 48 -5.76 4.11 -7.37
CA VAL A 48 -7.06 4.40 -7.96
C VAL A 48 -8.17 4.02 -6.98
N SER A 49 -9.16 4.89 -6.81
CA SER A 49 -10.35 4.58 -6.01
C SER A 49 -11.09 3.35 -6.58
N LYS A 50 -11.79 2.58 -5.73
CA LYS A 50 -12.53 1.38 -6.14
C LYS A 50 -13.53 1.63 -7.26
N ASN A 51 -14.19 2.80 -7.27
CA ASN A 51 -15.14 3.19 -8.33
C ASN A 51 -14.47 3.73 -9.60
N GLY A 52 -13.13 3.78 -9.65
CA GLY A 52 -12.33 4.23 -10.78
C GLY A 52 -12.40 5.74 -11.09
N LYS A 53 -13.07 6.55 -10.26
CA LYS A 53 -13.31 7.98 -10.54
C LYS A 53 -12.20 8.89 -10.07
N TYR A 54 -11.38 8.44 -9.12
CA TYR A 54 -10.35 9.25 -8.46
C TYR A 54 -9.02 8.53 -8.46
N LEU A 55 -7.94 9.31 -8.51
CA LEU A 55 -6.58 8.87 -8.26
C LEU A 55 -6.06 9.62 -7.03
N TYR A 56 -5.56 8.88 -6.06
CA TYR A 56 -4.85 9.42 -4.90
C TYR A 56 -3.35 9.27 -5.13
N SER A 57 -2.58 10.26 -4.71
CA SER A 57 -1.12 10.25 -4.81
C SER A 57 -0.48 10.71 -3.51
N ILE A 58 0.63 10.08 -3.16
CA ILE A 58 1.58 10.67 -2.20
C ILE A 58 2.11 11.97 -2.79
N GLU A 59 2.37 12.94 -1.94
CA GLU A 59 3.18 14.13 -2.20
C GLU A 59 4.05 14.44 -0.97
N ASP A 60 4.97 15.41 -1.07
CA ASP A 60 5.99 15.62 -0.03
C ASP A 60 5.42 15.82 1.37
N GLU A 61 4.35 16.61 1.51
CA GLU A 61 3.77 16.95 2.81
C GLU A 61 2.51 16.13 3.13
N GLY A 62 2.06 15.28 2.19
CA GLY A 62 0.84 14.55 2.46
C GLY A 62 0.32 13.73 1.30
N VAL A 63 -0.95 13.92 1.00
CA VAL A 63 -1.66 13.20 -0.05
C VAL A 63 -2.52 14.14 -0.89
N ALA A 64 -2.50 13.94 -2.20
CA ALA A 64 -3.34 14.66 -3.16
C ALA A 64 -4.39 13.74 -3.78
N VAL A 65 -5.51 14.31 -4.23
CA VAL A 65 -6.52 13.61 -5.00
C VAL A 65 -6.82 14.31 -6.31
N PHE A 66 -7.00 13.48 -7.34
CA PHE A 66 -7.32 13.90 -8.70
C PHE A 66 -8.61 13.23 -9.15
N LYS A 67 -9.48 13.98 -9.82
CA LYS A 67 -10.62 13.45 -10.55
C LYS A 67 -10.12 12.89 -11.88
N ARG A 68 -10.51 11.66 -12.19
CA ARG A 68 -10.27 11.03 -13.50
C ARG A 68 -11.47 11.27 -14.39
N ASP A 69 -11.23 11.76 -15.60
CA ASP A 69 -12.28 11.84 -16.61
C ASP A 69 -12.44 10.51 -17.37
N HIS A 70 -13.30 10.48 -18.37
CA HIS A 70 -13.57 9.29 -19.19
C HIS A 70 -12.39 8.88 -20.09
N ASN A 71 -11.47 9.79 -20.39
CA ASN A 71 -10.23 9.50 -21.10
C ASN A 71 -9.11 9.06 -20.15
N GLY A 72 -9.29 9.22 -18.84
CA GLY A 72 -8.28 8.97 -17.81
C GLY A 72 -7.39 10.18 -17.55
N ASP A 73 -7.73 11.37 -18.05
CA ASP A 73 -7.01 12.59 -17.70
C ASP A 73 -7.31 13.00 -16.26
N LEU A 74 -6.34 13.65 -15.62
CA LEU A 74 -6.36 13.97 -14.20
C LEU A 74 -6.57 15.46 -13.97
N ALA A 75 -7.56 15.81 -13.15
CA ALA A 75 -7.77 17.17 -12.65
C ALA A 75 -7.62 17.17 -11.12
N ARG A 76 -6.68 17.95 -10.57
CA ARG A 76 -6.46 18.07 -9.13
C ARG A 76 -7.71 18.61 -8.45
N ILE A 77 -8.12 17.96 -7.36
CA ILE A 77 -9.25 18.39 -6.52
C ILE A 77 -8.71 19.14 -5.31
N ASN A 78 -7.98 18.44 -4.44
CA ASN A 78 -7.33 19.02 -3.25
C ASN A 78 -6.21 18.12 -2.73
N SER A 79 -5.54 18.57 -1.70
CA SER A 79 -4.57 17.81 -0.92
C SER A 79 -4.78 18.04 0.56
N VAL A 80 -4.18 17.15 1.36
CA VAL A 80 -4.22 17.19 2.83
C VAL A 80 -2.85 16.81 3.35
N ASP A 81 -2.31 17.64 4.24
CA ASP A 81 -1.11 17.33 5.03
C ASP A 81 -1.43 16.18 5.99
N ILE A 82 -0.52 15.22 6.10
CA ILE A 82 -0.69 14.05 6.99
C ILE A 82 0.00 14.22 8.34
N ASP A 83 0.51 15.41 8.64
CA ASP A 83 1.16 15.74 9.91
C ASP A 83 2.25 14.70 10.28
N GLY A 84 3.21 14.52 9.38
CA GLY A 84 4.27 13.52 9.51
C GLY A 84 5.23 13.53 8.33
N MET A 85 6.08 12.51 8.26
CA MET A 85 6.97 12.33 7.11
C MET A 85 6.19 11.82 5.89
N ARG A 86 6.75 12.04 4.70
CA ARG A 86 6.16 11.58 3.44
C ARG A 86 5.78 10.10 3.49
N GLY A 87 4.54 9.81 3.07
CA GLY A 87 4.05 8.46 2.94
C GLY A 87 4.80 7.65 1.87
N CYS A 88 4.64 6.33 1.92
CA CYS A 88 5.22 5.41 0.94
C CYS A 88 4.18 4.45 0.32
N PHE A 89 2.98 4.41 0.85
CA PHE A 89 1.92 3.53 0.36
C PHE A 89 0.54 4.10 0.66
N LEU A 90 -0.42 3.85 -0.23
CA LEU A 90 -1.82 4.25 -0.12
C LEU A 90 -2.76 3.07 -0.30
N ALA A 91 -3.86 3.06 0.46
CA ALA A 91 -5.00 2.19 0.21
C ALA A 91 -6.30 2.89 0.58
N THR A 92 -7.36 2.66 -0.19
CA THR A 92 -8.72 3.06 0.18
C THR A 92 -9.43 1.90 0.86
N ASP A 93 -10.35 2.20 1.78
CA ASP A 93 -11.27 1.20 2.26
C ASP A 93 -12.27 0.77 1.16
N VAL A 94 -13.01 -0.30 1.43
CA VAL A 94 -13.96 -0.87 0.46
C VAL A 94 -15.11 0.09 0.15
N ASP A 95 -15.51 0.90 1.13
CA ASP A 95 -16.65 1.83 1.04
C ASP A 95 -16.24 3.20 0.46
N GLY A 96 -14.94 3.47 0.34
CA GLY A 96 -14.39 4.75 -0.11
C GLY A 96 -14.62 5.88 0.89
N LYS A 97 -14.67 5.57 2.20
CA LYS A 97 -14.82 6.54 3.28
C LYS A 97 -13.45 6.99 3.83
N TYR A 98 -12.44 6.13 3.72
CA TYR A 98 -11.11 6.38 4.26
C TYR A 98 -10.02 6.14 3.21
N LEU A 99 -8.99 6.98 3.28
CA LEU A 99 -7.70 6.76 2.66
C LEU A 99 -6.69 6.49 3.78
N TYR A 100 -6.01 5.36 3.67
CA TYR A 100 -4.95 4.96 4.59
C TYR A 100 -3.60 5.25 3.98
N VAL A 101 -2.68 5.78 4.79
CA VAL A 101 -1.31 6.10 4.40
C VAL A 101 -0.33 5.36 5.29
N ALA A 102 0.64 4.69 4.69
CA ALA A 102 1.78 4.11 5.39
C ALA A 102 2.97 5.05 5.32
N GLY A 103 3.62 5.31 6.46
CA GLY A 103 4.84 6.10 6.60
C GLY A 103 6.03 5.20 6.92
N TYR A 104 6.96 5.07 5.95
CA TYR A 104 8.18 4.28 6.15
C TYR A 104 9.15 4.95 7.11
N HIS A 105 9.33 6.26 6.96
CA HIS A 105 10.39 6.97 7.66
C HIS A 105 10.11 7.22 9.14
N ASP A 106 8.85 7.39 9.49
CA ASP A 106 8.38 7.68 10.86
C ASP A 106 7.59 6.53 11.51
N GLY A 107 7.34 5.45 10.77
CA GLY A 107 6.57 4.31 11.26
C GLY A 107 5.10 4.64 11.53
N LYS A 108 4.53 5.61 10.80
CA LYS A 108 3.16 6.11 11.03
C LYS A 108 2.14 5.43 10.14
N VAL A 109 0.96 5.16 10.71
CA VAL A 109 -0.25 4.83 9.96
C VAL A 109 -1.20 6.01 10.08
N THR A 110 -1.59 6.63 8.97
CA THR A 110 -2.51 7.78 8.96
C THR A 110 -3.82 7.41 8.30
N VAL A 111 -4.93 7.87 8.86
CA VAL A 111 -6.29 7.73 8.35
C VAL A 111 -6.80 9.08 7.93
N VAL A 112 -7.13 9.24 6.65
CA VAL A 112 -7.72 10.46 6.08
C VAL A 112 -9.16 10.16 5.68
N HIS A 113 -10.09 11.02 6.08
CA HIS A 113 -11.48 10.93 5.62
C HIS A 113 -11.58 11.26 4.13
N THR A 114 -12.41 10.53 3.39
CA THR A 114 -12.74 10.84 1.99
C THR A 114 -14.23 11.15 1.85
N HIS A 115 -14.54 12.21 1.15
CA HIS A 115 -15.92 12.61 0.86
C HIS A 115 -16.50 11.84 -0.33
N LYS A 116 -17.82 11.77 -0.43
CA LYS A 116 -18.51 11.09 -1.56
C LYS A 116 -18.15 11.67 -2.95
N ASP A 117 -17.77 12.94 -3.00
CA ASP A 117 -17.32 13.63 -4.20
C ASP A 117 -15.81 13.45 -4.47
N GLY A 118 -15.14 12.58 -3.71
CA GLY A 118 -13.73 12.22 -3.84
C GLY A 118 -12.75 13.15 -3.14
N ARG A 119 -13.19 14.30 -2.62
CA ARG A 119 -12.30 15.21 -1.88
C ARG A 119 -11.74 14.52 -0.64
N LEU A 120 -10.49 14.83 -0.35
CA LEU A 120 -9.88 14.52 0.93
C LEU A 120 -10.42 15.48 2.00
N GLY A 121 -10.83 14.92 3.11
CA GLY A 121 -11.24 15.64 4.31
C GLY A 121 -10.10 15.75 5.31
N SER A 122 -10.42 15.80 6.60
CA SER A 122 -9.43 15.88 7.67
C SER A 122 -8.71 14.56 7.91
N VAL A 123 -7.52 14.63 8.49
CA VAL A 123 -6.87 13.49 9.15
C VAL A 123 -7.71 13.12 10.38
N MET A 124 -8.18 11.88 10.39
CA MET A 124 -9.03 11.35 11.47
C MET A 124 -8.20 10.75 12.59
N ASP A 125 -7.08 10.11 12.21
CA ASP A 125 -6.15 9.49 13.15
C ASP A 125 -4.75 9.36 12.58
N GLY A 126 -3.76 9.27 13.49
CA GLY A 126 -2.37 8.98 13.17
C GLY A 126 -1.71 8.19 14.30
N VAL A 127 -1.32 6.95 14.01
CA VAL A 127 -0.71 6.05 14.99
C VAL A 127 0.74 5.77 14.61
N PHE A 128 1.67 6.12 15.49
CA PHE A 128 3.07 5.73 15.36
C PHE A 128 3.28 4.33 15.91
N HIS A 129 3.88 3.46 15.12
CA HIS A 129 4.32 2.18 15.62
C HIS A 129 5.48 2.36 16.59
N THR A 130 5.50 1.54 17.61
CA THR A 130 6.59 1.47 18.59
C THR A 130 7.13 0.05 18.66
N GLY A 131 8.39 -0.09 18.99
CA GLY A 131 9.08 -1.38 19.11
C GLY A 131 10.51 -1.30 18.61
N LEU A 132 11.24 -2.38 18.85
CA LEU A 132 12.59 -2.59 18.34
C LEU A 132 12.55 -3.87 17.48
N GLY A 133 13.18 -3.80 16.34
CA GLY A 133 13.46 -4.97 15.50
C GLY A 133 14.76 -5.67 15.90
N SER A 134 15.55 -6.05 14.90
CA SER A 134 16.90 -6.58 15.07
C SER A 134 17.96 -5.48 14.92
N VAL A 135 19.22 -5.89 14.84
CA VAL A 135 20.35 -4.98 14.51
C VAL A 135 20.59 -4.90 13.00
N ALA A 136 19.84 -5.64 12.20
CA ALA A 136 19.98 -5.63 10.75
C ALA A 136 19.55 -4.28 10.16
N GLU A 137 20.21 -3.85 9.10
CA GLU A 137 19.79 -2.68 8.35
C GLU A 137 18.34 -2.82 7.90
N ARG A 138 17.56 -1.74 8.02
CA ARG A 138 16.12 -1.67 7.72
C ARG A 138 15.20 -2.50 8.63
N ASN A 139 15.76 -3.10 9.70
CA ASN A 139 14.98 -3.92 10.63
C ASN A 139 15.35 -3.61 12.10
N PHE A 140 15.52 -2.34 12.47
CA PHE A 140 15.92 -1.95 13.83
C PHE A 140 14.90 -1.03 14.51
N ARG A 141 14.02 -0.39 13.78
CA ARG A 141 12.94 0.49 14.26
C ARG A 141 11.73 0.39 13.35
N PRO A 142 10.55 0.91 13.77
CA PRO A 142 9.36 0.86 12.92
C PRO A 142 9.55 1.49 11.55
N HIS A 143 9.11 0.75 10.51
CA HIS A 143 9.06 1.15 9.12
C HIS A 143 7.78 0.57 8.49
N VAL A 144 6.67 1.32 8.53
CA VAL A 144 5.42 0.85 7.95
C VAL A 144 5.47 1.00 6.43
N ASN A 145 5.55 -0.14 5.72
CA ASN A 145 5.67 -0.18 4.26
C ASN A 145 4.34 -0.29 3.53
N CYS A 146 3.34 -0.89 4.16
CA CYS A 146 2.06 -1.15 3.50
C CYS A 146 0.93 -1.08 4.51
N VAL A 147 -0.18 -0.50 4.09
CA VAL A 147 -1.47 -0.54 4.77
C VAL A 147 -2.50 -1.13 3.84
N ARG A 148 -3.30 -2.08 4.31
CA ARG A 148 -4.30 -2.74 3.49
C ARG A 148 -5.54 -3.09 4.30
N PRO A 149 -6.73 -2.57 3.94
CA PRO A 149 -7.97 -3.06 4.53
C PRO A 149 -8.20 -4.52 4.16
N THR A 150 -8.78 -5.27 5.07
CA THR A 150 -9.19 -6.65 4.81
C THR A 150 -10.37 -6.70 3.84
N PRO A 151 -10.57 -7.82 3.11
CA PRO A 151 -11.63 -7.92 2.09
C PRO A 151 -13.04 -7.66 2.62
N ASP A 152 -13.29 -8.01 3.87
CA ASP A 152 -14.55 -7.80 4.60
C ASP A 152 -14.69 -6.38 5.18
N ASN A 153 -13.68 -5.52 4.97
CA ASN A 153 -13.62 -4.14 5.47
C ASN A 153 -13.75 -3.98 7.01
N LYS A 154 -13.46 -5.05 7.76
CA LYS A 154 -13.52 -5.02 9.22
C LYS A 154 -12.23 -4.51 9.85
N TYR A 155 -11.09 -4.80 9.21
CA TYR A 155 -9.77 -4.52 9.76
C TYR A 155 -8.86 -3.84 8.76
N LEU A 156 -7.80 -3.21 9.28
CA LEU A 156 -6.69 -2.63 8.53
C LEU A 156 -5.40 -3.33 8.96
N CYS A 157 -4.74 -4.00 8.03
CA CYS A 157 -3.41 -4.56 8.23
C CYS A 157 -2.36 -3.48 7.95
N ALA A 158 -1.48 -3.21 8.89
CA ALA A 158 -0.31 -2.33 8.76
C ALA A 158 0.96 -3.16 8.85
N VAL A 159 1.64 -3.30 7.73
CA VAL A 159 2.82 -4.16 7.58
C VAL A 159 4.07 -3.37 7.91
N ASP A 160 4.76 -3.75 8.96
CA ASP A 160 5.94 -3.08 9.48
C ASP A 160 7.20 -3.93 9.26
N ASN A 161 7.99 -3.51 8.29
CA ASN A 161 9.25 -4.15 7.92
C ASN A 161 10.29 -4.05 9.04
N GLY A 162 10.29 -2.93 9.77
CA GLY A 162 11.35 -2.59 10.71
C GLY A 162 11.28 -3.34 12.04
N ILE A 163 10.13 -3.94 12.36
CA ILE A 163 9.93 -4.67 13.62
C ILE A 163 9.33 -6.06 13.42
N ASP A 164 9.33 -6.57 12.19
CA ASP A 164 8.82 -7.90 11.82
C ASP A 164 7.39 -8.17 12.31
N GLN A 165 6.48 -7.23 12.07
CA GLN A 165 5.10 -7.34 12.53
C GLN A 165 4.10 -6.90 11.45
N ILE A 166 2.93 -7.51 11.48
CA ILE A 166 1.73 -6.95 10.84
C ILE A 166 0.78 -6.60 11.97
N LYS A 167 0.60 -5.31 12.22
CA LYS A 167 -0.37 -4.83 13.20
C LYS A 167 -1.74 -4.76 12.55
N VAL A 168 -2.74 -5.30 13.22
CA VAL A 168 -4.11 -5.34 12.75
C VAL A 168 -4.96 -4.40 13.58
N TYR A 169 -5.55 -3.42 12.91
CA TYR A 169 -6.38 -2.39 13.53
C TYR A 169 -7.84 -2.57 13.13
N ARG A 170 -8.73 -2.12 13.98
CA ARG A 170 -10.12 -1.84 13.67
C ARG A 170 -10.35 -0.34 13.77
N ILE A 171 -11.18 0.22 12.88
CA ILE A 171 -11.63 1.61 13.04
C ILE A 171 -12.84 1.62 13.97
N ASN A 172 -12.71 2.33 15.09
CA ASN A 172 -13.83 2.61 15.96
C ASN A 172 -14.83 3.52 15.23
N LYS A 173 -16.00 3.00 14.89
CA LYS A 173 -17.00 3.71 14.08
C LYS A 173 -17.60 4.97 14.76
N ARG A 174 -17.38 5.12 16.08
CA ARG A 174 -17.87 6.28 16.85
C ARG A 174 -16.85 7.41 16.88
N THR A 175 -15.57 7.09 16.93
CA THR A 175 -14.48 8.06 17.09
C THR A 175 -13.63 8.23 15.84
N ASP A 176 -13.81 7.37 14.83
CA ASP A 176 -12.97 7.21 13.63
C ASP A 176 -11.46 6.97 13.96
N LYS A 177 -11.17 6.42 15.15
CA LYS A 177 -9.81 6.12 15.62
C LYS A 177 -9.44 4.67 15.37
N LEU A 178 -8.15 4.42 15.13
CA LEU A 178 -7.58 3.09 15.02
C LEU A 178 -7.45 2.45 16.41
N GLU A 179 -7.98 1.25 16.56
CA GLU A 179 -7.83 0.40 17.73
C GLU A 179 -7.01 -0.84 17.33
N LEU A 180 -5.87 -1.05 17.99
CA LEU A 180 -5.07 -2.25 17.77
C LEU A 180 -5.85 -3.46 18.33
N VAL A 181 -6.11 -4.45 17.46
CA VAL A 181 -6.84 -5.65 17.85
C VAL A 181 -5.97 -6.91 17.84
N ASP A 182 -4.92 -6.94 16.99
CA ASP A 182 -4.01 -8.08 16.91
C ASP A 182 -2.65 -7.71 16.35
N ILE A 183 -1.66 -8.58 16.54
CA ILE A 183 -0.31 -8.49 16.00
C ILE A 183 0.12 -9.85 15.45
N VAL A 184 0.17 -9.97 14.13
CA VAL A 184 0.80 -11.11 13.46
C VAL A 184 2.31 -10.94 13.54
N ARG A 185 2.97 -11.79 14.34
CA ARG A 185 4.43 -11.79 14.50
C ARG A 185 5.07 -12.56 13.37
N CYS A 186 5.99 -11.92 12.69
CA CYS A 186 6.77 -12.52 11.60
C CYS A 186 8.13 -13.03 12.13
N PRO A 187 8.82 -13.94 11.42
CA PRO A 187 10.17 -14.35 11.78
C PRO A 187 11.11 -13.13 11.87
N ARG A 188 12.06 -13.18 12.80
CA ARG A 188 13.02 -12.09 12.96
C ARG A 188 13.85 -11.91 11.69
N GLU A 189 14.14 -10.65 11.35
CA GLU A 189 14.92 -10.26 10.17
C GLU A 189 14.32 -10.72 8.84
N SER A 190 13.00 -11.02 8.83
CA SER A 190 12.31 -11.39 7.60
C SER A 190 11.82 -10.18 6.80
N GLY A 191 11.54 -9.07 7.47
CA GLY A 191 11.11 -7.82 6.87
C GLY A 191 9.83 -7.93 6.04
N PRO A 192 8.66 -8.14 6.67
CA PRO A 192 7.38 -8.12 5.94
C PRO A 192 7.17 -6.75 5.28
N ARG A 193 6.81 -6.73 3.99
CA ARG A 193 6.76 -5.50 3.21
C ARG A 193 5.40 -5.18 2.61
N ILE A 194 4.77 -6.15 1.97
CA ILE A 194 3.48 -5.98 1.28
C ILE A 194 2.56 -7.13 1.63
N ILE A 195 1.30 -6.81 1.90
CA ILE A 195 0.22 -7.79 2.02
C ILE A 195 -0.78 -7.60 0.88
N ARG A 196 -1.27 -8.72 0.31
CA ARG A 196 -2.37 -8.78 -0.66
C ARG A 196 -3.34 -9.88 -0.24
N PHE A 197 -4.62 -9.66 -0.48
CA PHE A 197 -5.65 -10.67 -0.24
C PHE A 197 -6.12 -11.27 -1.56
N SER A 198 -6.46 -12.57 -1.55
CA SER A 198 -7.11 -13.22 -2.68
C SER A 198 -8.46 -12.56 -3.00
N ALA A 199 -8.94 -12.75 -4.23
CA ALA A 199 -10.20 -12.16 -4.68
C ALA A 199 -11.41 -12.68 -3.87
N ASP A 200 -11.34 -13.94 -3.39
CA ASP A 200 -12.38 -14.56 -2.54
C ASP A 200 -12.22 -14.20 -1.05
N GLY A 201 -11.18 -13.46 -0.69
CA GLY A 201 -10.93 -12.98 0.67
C GLY A 201 -10.45 -14.05 1.66
N ARG A 202 -10.17 -15.29 1.22
CA ARG A 202 -9.79 -16.39 2.11
C ARG A 202 -8.30 -16.46 2.42
N TYR A 203 -7.46 -15.85 1.58
CA TYR A 203 -6.01 -15.94 1.71
C TYR A 203 -5.36 -14.57 1.75
N ALA A 204 -4.30 -14.47 2.54
CA ALA A 204 -3.39 -13.32 2.56
C ALA A 204 -2.00 -13.75 2.10
N TYR A 205 -1.45 -13.03 1.12
CA TYR A 205 -0.09 -13.22 0.60
C TYR A 205 0.78 -12.09 1.14
N VAL A 206 1.82 -12.44 1.87
CA VAL A 206 2.76 -11.47 2.45
C VAL A 206 4.13 -11.65 1.82
N LEU A 207 4.63 -10.59 1.21
CA LEU A 207 5.99 -10.52 0.68
C LEU A 207 6.94 -10.07 1.78
N PHE A 208 8.03 -10.80 1.95
CA PHE A 208 9.10 -10.52 2.89
C PHE A 208 10.34 -10.02 2.15
N GLU A 209 10.75 -8.78 2.42
CA GLU A 209 11.85 -8.11 1.72
C GLU A 209 13.19 -8.76 2.01
N LEU A 210 13.49 -9.00 3.30
CA LEU A 210 14.81 -9.42 3.74
C LEU A 210 15.00 -10.93 3.59
N SER A 211 13.99 -11.75 3.91
CA SER A 211 14.07 -13.21 3.71
C SER A 211 13.81 -13.65 2.27
N ASN A 212 13.35 -12.75 1.39
CA ASN A 212 13.03 -13.06 -0.01
C ASN A 212 12.03 -14.23 -0.15
N GLU A 213 10.95 -14.16 0.60
CA GLU A 213 9.89 -15.16 0.62
C GLU A 213 8.52 -14.53 0.39
N ILE A 214 7.60 -15.31 -0.15
CA ILE A 214 6.17 -15.07 -0.04
C ILE A 214 5.61 -16.10 0.93
N LYS A 215 4.92 -15.64 1.97
CA LYS A 215 4.16 -16.49 2.87
C LYS A 215 2.67 -16.34 2.60
N VAL A 216 1.99 -17.48 2.54
CA VAL A 216 0.54 -17.55 2.34
C VAL A 216 -0.10 -17.90 3.66
N TYR A 217 -1.05 -17.07 4.08
CA TYR A 217 -1.85 -17.30 5.27
C TYR A 217 -3.31 -17.53 4.87
N SER A 218 -4.02 -18.41 5.60
CA SER A 218 -5.47 -18.31 5.61
C SER A 218 -5.88 -17.02 6.33
N TYR A 219 -7.01 -16.47 5.94
CA TYR A 219 -7.62 -15.33 6.62
C TYR A 219 -9.05 -15.66 7.00
N ASN A 220 -9.36 -15.46 8.27
CA ASN A 220 -10.72 -15.52 8.80
C ASN A 220 -11.00 -14.25 9.61
N GLY A 221 -11.96 -13.45 9.15
CA GLY A 221 -12.39 -12.21 9.81
C GLY A 221 -13.64 -12.38 10.68
N GLU A 222 -14.05 -13.60 10.98
CA GLU A 222 -15.13 -13.87 11.92
C GLU A 222 -14.67 -13.66 13.38
N GLY A 223 -15.59 -13.20 14.23
CA GLY A 223 -15.26 -12.91 15.63
C GLY A 223 -14.74 -11.50 15.88
N ASP A 224 -14.17 -11.27 17.07
CA ASP A 224 -13.69 -9.97 17.54
C ASP A 224 -12.26 -9.65 17.11
N THR A 225 -11.48 -10.67 16.77
CA THR A 225 -10.12 -10.58 16.23
C THR A 225 -10.00 -11.45 14.99
N PRO A 226 -9.24 -11.00 13.97
CA PRO A 226 -9.01 -11.81 12.77
C PRO A 226 -7.99 -12.91 13.06
N GLU A 227 -8.11 -14.02 12.34
CA GLU A 227 -7.17 -15.13 12.41
C GLU A 227 -6.34 -15.21 11.14
N PHE A 228 -5.03 -15.40 11.31
CA PHE A 228 -4.06 -15.63 10.24
C PHE A 228 -3.27 -16.91 10.55
N GLU A 229 -3.48 -17.96 9.76
CA GLU A 229 -2.75 -19.22 9.91
C GLU A 229 -1.78 -19.39 8.72
N LEU A 230 -0.49 -19.61 8.99
CA LEU A 230 0.51 -19.85 7.97
C LEU A 230 0.29 -21.19 7.28
N LEU A 231 0.06 -21.15 5.96
CA LEU A 231 -0.17 -22.34 5.13
C LEU A 231 1.05 -22.74 4.32
N GLN A 232 1.77 -21.74 3.78
CA GLN A 232 2.87 -21.99 2.83
C GLN A 232 3.93 -20.90 2.91
N SER A 233 5.18 -21.27 2.62
CA SER A 233 6.27 -20.34 2.37
C SER A 233 6.98 -20.72 1.08
N VAL A 234 7.21 -19.74 0.20
CA VAL A 234 7.84 -19.91 -1.11
C VAL A 234 8.96 -18.89 -1.27
N SER A 235 10.16 -19.34 -1.62
CA SER A 235 11.27 -18.43 -1.95
C SER A 235 11.01 -17.71 -3.27
N THR A 236 11.32 -16.41 -3.31
CA THR A 236 11.31 -15.60 -4.54
C THR A 236 12.64 -15.66 -5.29
N LEU A 237 13.64 -16.32 -4.72
CA LEU A 237 14.97 -16.46 -5.32
C LEU A 237 15.03 -17.67 -6.25
N ALA A 238 15.57 -17.46 -7.45
CA ALA A 238 15.96 -18.57 -8.30
C ALA A 238 17.14 -19.32 -7.67
N LYS A 239 17.10 -20.65 -7.71
CA LYS A 239 18.27 -21.47 -7.37
C LYS A 239 19.35 -21.23 -8.45
N LYS A 240 20.54 -20.79 -8.04
CA LYS A 240 21.69 -20.71 -8.92
C LYS A 240 22.34 -22.07 -9.01
N GLU A 241 22.89 -22.40 -10.18
CA GLU A 241 23.58 -23.70 -10.42
C GLU A 241 24.79 -23.89 -9.50
N ASP A 242 25.46 -22.81 -9.09
CA ASP A 242 26.63 -22.83 -8.21
C ASP A 242 26.28 -22.86 -6.70
N GLY A 243 24.99 -22.87 -6.36
CA GLY A 243 24.51 -22.85 -4.96
C GLY A 243 24.70 -21.52 -4.24
N SER A 244 25.17 -20.46 -4.92
CA SER A 244 25.34 -19.15 -4.30
C SER A 244 23.98 -18.47 -4.04
N VAL A 245 23.89 -17.73 -2.94
CA VAL A 245 22.72 -16.93 -2.58
C VAL A 245 22.93 -15.50 -3.10
N SER A 246 21.97 -14.99 -3.86
CA SER A 246 22.02 -13.59 -4.26
C SER A 246 21.48 -12.69 -3.13
N HIS A 247 22.16 -11.58 -2.87
CA HIS A 247 21.65 -10.53 -1.99
C HIS A 247 20.58 -9.75 -2.76
N ASN A 248 19.32 -10.11 -2.55
CA ASN A 248 18.17 -9.44 -3.13
C ASN A 248 17.27 -8.85 -2.04
N ALA A 249 16.44 -7.90 -2.42
CA ALA A 249 15.39 -7.37 -1.58
C ALA A 249 14.09 -7.39 -2.39
N ALA A 250 13.16 -8.27 -2.01
CA ALA A 250 11.88 -8.39 -2.68
C ALA A 250 11.00 -7.16 -2.37
N SER A 251 10.52 -6.45 -3.39
CA SER A 251 9.88 -5.14 -3.18
C SER A 251 8.45 -5.01 -3.70
N GLY A 252 8.02 -5.78 -4.67
CA GLY A 252 6.70 -5.66 -5.29
C GLY A 252 5.91 -6.97 -5.30
N LEU A 253 4.61 -6.89 -5.01
CA LEU A 253 3.67 -8.01 -5.08
C LEU A 253 2.36 -7.54 -5.69
N ALA A 254 1.95 -8.16 -6.77
CA ALA A 254 0.64 -8.00 -7.40
C ALA A 254 0.02 -9.38 -7.64
N LEU A 255 -1.29 -9.45 -7.53
CA LEU A 255 -2.06 -10.65 -7.89
C LEU A 255 -2.73 -10.41 -9.23
N ALA A 256 -2.67 -11.40 -10.12
CA ALA A 256 -3.44 -11.38 -11.35
C ALA A 256 -4.94 -11.47 -11.01
N PRO A 257 -5.82 -10.91 -11.86
CA PRO A 257 -7.27 -10.91 -11.60
C PRO A 257 -7.94 -12.27 -11.87
N ASP A 258 -7.24 -13.20 -12.50
CA ASP A 258 -7.66 -14.55 -12.91
C ASP A 258 -7.16 -15.66 -11.97
#